data_d90600aa365c4160bb6a5b3bd8a8223c
#
_entry.id   d90600aa365c4160bb6a5b3bd8a8223c
#
_cell.length_a   1.000
_cell.length_b   1.000
_cell.length_c   1.000
_cell.angle_alpha   90.00
_cell.angle_beta   90.00
_cell.angle_gamma   90.00
#
_symmetry.space_group_name_H-M   'P 1'
#
loop_
_entity.id
_entity.type
_entity.pdbx_description
1 polymer ?
#
loop_
_entity_poly.entity_id
_entity_poly.type
_entity_poly.pdbx_seq_one_letter_code
_entity_poly.pdbx_strand_id
1 'polypeptide(L)'
;VAPAEASDGSAPEGPIRVLVCDDHALFRRGLAIVLEDEDGIELVGEAADTDAAVAAARDLRPDVVLLDLRMPGAGGLAALGAIRREVPGARVLVLTVSDDDRDLFDAVTAGAAGYLLKEVSIEAVGDAVRGVAAGESQLSPAMTAKLLGGYRDLAGGRAAGEPAPAEPAAPAPAPAVVAATEAAGPPPARVAGLTSRERQVLAGIARGLTNRAIATELGIAENTVKNHVRAVLDKLGASSRTEAAAVAVRAGLADAGA
;
A
#
# COMPACT_ATOMS: atom_id res chain seq x y z
N VAL A 1 43.87 -2.00 4.54
CA VAL A 1 42.41 -2.08 4.62
C VAL A 1 41.95 -0.82 5.33
N ALA A 2 41.49 0.17 4.57
CA ALA A 2 40.91 1.39 5.09
C ALA A 2 39.48 1.10 5.56
N PRO A 3 38.98 1.64 6.68
CA PRO A 3 37.60 1.48 7.09
C PRO A 3 36.69 2.29 6.14
N ALA A 4 35.56 1.68 5.74
CA ALA A 4 34.49 2.34 5.00
C ALA A 4 33.97 3.50 5.89
N GLU A 5 34.02 4.71 5.35
CA GLU A 5 33.43 5.88 5.97
C GLU A 5 31.91 5.66 6.07
N ALA A 6 31.41 5.62 7.28
CA ALA A 6 29.99 5.65 7.55
C ALA A 6 29.45 6.99 7.04
N SER A 7 28.48 6.93 6.13
CA SER A 7 27.72 8.07 5.64
C SER A 7 27.09 8.77 6.86
N ASP A 8 27.62 9.92 7.22
CA ASP A 8 27.08 10.83 8.23
C ASP A 8 25.69 11.28 7.79
N GLY A 9 24.69 11.01 8.60
CA GLY A 9 23.30 11.35 8.37
C GLY A 9 23.00 12.83 8.63
N SER A 10 23.82 13.73 8.13
CA SER A 10 23.59 15.17 8.18
C SER A 10 22.44 15.53 7.22
N ALA A 11 21.44 16.25 7.74
CA ALA A 11 20.39 16.82 6.90
C ALA A 11 21.03 17.71 5.83
N PRO A 12 20.47 17.77 4.59
CA PRO A 12 21.03 18.59 3.53
C PRO A 12 21.07 20.05 3.93
N GLU A 13 22.22 20.72 3.72
CA GLU A 13 22.41 22.16 4.02
C GLU A 13 21.69 23.10 3.03
N GLY A 14 20.63 22.64 2.38
CA GLY A 14 19.85 23.38 1.37
C GLY A 14 18.44 22.80 1.22
N PRO A 15 17.67 23.27 0.23
CA PRO A 15 16.36 22.71 -0.05
C PRO A 15 16.50 21.22 -0.47
N ILE A 16 15.54 20.42 -0.06
CA ILE A 16 15.46 19.00 -0.44
C ILE A 16 15.16 18.90 -1.93
N ARG A 17 16.06 18.30 -2.68
CA ARG A 17 15.95 18.18 -4.14
C ARG A 17 15.09 16.98 -4.51
N VAL A 18 13.94 17.25 -5.12
CA VAL A 18 12.93 16.23 -5.42
C VAL A 18 12.79 16.00 -6.92
N LEU A 19 12.82 14.75 -7.35
CA LEU A 19 12.47 14.31 -8.70
C LEU A 19 11.11 13.60 -8.65
N VAL A 20 10.17 13.99 -9.54
CA VAL A 20 8.84 13.37 -9.64
C VAL A 20 8.77 12.47 -10.88
N CYS A 21 8.46 11.18 -10.67
CA CYS A 21 8.38 10.17 -11.72
C CYS A 21 6.99 9.53 -11.73
N ASP A 22 6.15 9.86 -12.72
CA ASP A 22 4.77 9.42 -12.85
C ASP A 22 4.31 9.51 -14.31
N ASP A 23 3.61 8.53 -14.85
CA ASP A 23 3.11 8.55 -16.23
C ASP A 23 1.82 9.38 -16.40
N HIS A 24 1.08 9.61 -15.30
CA HIS A 24 -0.13 10.43 -15.30
C HIS A 24 0.20 11.92 -15.29
N ALA A 25 0.22 12.55 -16.46
CA ALA A 25 0.65 13.94 -16.64
C ALA A 25 -0.08 14.93 -15.72
N LEU A 26 -1.40 14.76 -15.49
CA LEU A 26 -2.19 15.65 -14.63
C LEU A 26 -1.79 15.52 -13.16
N PHE A 27 -1.59 14.29 -12.69
CA PHE A 27 -1.17 14.02 -11.31
C PHE A 27 0.24 14.55 -11.07
N ARG A 28 1.19 14.24 -11.98
CA ARG A 28 2.57 14.72 -11.94
C ARG A 28 2.63 16.27 -11.89
N ARG A 29 1.85 16.94 -12.75
CA ARG A 29 1.80 18.40 -12.75
C ARG A 29 1.17 18.98 -11.48
N GLY A 30 0.11 18.36 -10.96
CA GLY A 30 -0.51 18.78 -9.70
C GLY A 30 0.46 18.65 -8.52
N LEU A 31 1.20 17.54 -8.47
CA LEU A 31 2.22 17.31 -7.44
C LEU A 31 3.39 18.29 -7.55
N ALA A 32 3.83 18.59 -8.79
CA ALA A 32 4.88 19.57 -9.05
C ALA A 32 4.51 20.96 -8.49
N ILE A 33 3.30 21.45 -8.79
CA ILE A 33 2.82 22.76 -8.33
C ILE A 33 2.84 22.85 -6.79
N VAL A 34 2.40 21.80 -6.10
CA VAL A 34 2.35 21.83 -4.63
C VAL A 34 3.74 21.72 -4.02
N LEU A 35 4.61 20.86 -4.57
CA LEU A 35 6.00 20.77 -4.08
C LEU A 35 6.80 22.05 -4.31
N GLU A 36 6.53 22.78 -5.39
CA GLU A 36 7.14 24.10 -5.66
C GLU A 36 6.70 25.18 -4.65
N ASP A 37 5.50 25.05 -4.04
CA ASP A 37 4.98 25.96 -3.02
C ASP A 37 5.40 25.58 -1.58
N GLU A 38 6.07 24.42 -1.42
CA GLU A 38 6.53 23.91 -0.12
C GLU A 38 7.90 24.46 0.27
N ASP A 39 7.98 25.19 1.38
CA ASP A 39 9.23 25.71 1.91
C ASP A 39 10.26 24.59 2.17
N GLY A 40 11.48 24.80 1.67
CA GLY A 40 12.59 23.85 1.84
C GLY A 40 12.55 22.64 0.91
N ILE A 41 11.69 22.63 -0.12
CA ILE A 41 11.66 21.62 -1.17
C ILE A 41 11.98 22.31 -2.51
N GLU A 42 12.81 21.68 -3.33
CA GLU A 42 13.14 22.09 -4.69
C GLU A 42 12.78 20.98 -5.68
N LEU A 43 11.82 21.20 -6.55
CA LEU A 43 11.53 20.31 -7.65
C LEU A 43 12.63 20.42 -8.72
N VAL A 44 13.50 19.41 -8.81
CA VAL A 44 14.63 19.44 -9.74
C VAL A 44 14.32 18.82 -11.11
N GLY A 45 13.20 18.09 -11.24
CA GLY A 45 12.79 17.52 -12.53
C GLY A 45 11.55 16.65 -12.46
N GLU A 46 11.08 16.25 -13.64
CA GLU A 46 9.96 15.35 -13.85
C GLU A 46 10.32 14.26 -14.86
N ALA A 47 9.76 13.05 -14.71
CA ALA A 47 9.89 11.95 -15.66
C ALA A 47 8.56 11.24 -15.85
N ALA A 48 8.31 10.69 -17.04
CA ALA A 48 7.04 10.04 -17.38
C ALA A 48 7.16 8.53 -17.62
N ASP A 49 8.37 7.99 -17.65
CA ASP A 49 8.66 6.58 -17.88
C ASP A 49 9.94 6.14 -17.15
N THR A 50 10.20 4.84 -17.17
CA THR A 50 11.33 4.23 -16.47
C THR A 50 12.69 4.78 -16.93
N ASP A 51 12.90 4.91 -18.22
CA ASP A 51 14.21 5.29 -18.77
C ASP A 51 14.51 6.77 -18.49
N ALA A 52 13.50 7.64 -18.65
CA ALA A 52 13.56 9.04 -18.29
C ALA A 52 13.80 9.24 -16.79
N ALA A 53 13.15 8.44 -15.93
CA ALA A 53 13.32 8.51 -14.48
C ALA A 53 14.76 8.18 -14.05
N VAL A 54 15.35 7.11 -14.61
CA VAL A 54 16.73 6.71 -14.30
C VAL A 54 17.72 7.75 -14.83
N ALA A 55 17.54 8.25 -16.05
CA ALA A 55 18.41 9.27 -16.64
C ALA A 55 18.35 10.57 -15.83
N ALA A 56 17.14 11.06 -15.52
CA ALA A 56 16.95 12.26 -14.71
C ALA A 56 17.56 12.13 -13.30
N ALA A 57 17.38 10.99 -12.63
CA ALA A 57 17.97 10.75 -11.32
C ALA A 57 19.50 10.81 -11.37
N ARG A 58 20.13 10.21 -12.39
CA ARG A 58 21.59 10.23 -12.58
C ARG A 58 22.12 11.64 -12.83
N ASP A 59 21.44 12.41 -13.69
CA ASP A 59 21.91 13.71 -14.14
C ASP A 59 21.63 14.81 -13.08
N LEU A 60 20.48 14.74 -12.40
CA LEU A 60 20.02 15.74 -11.45
C LEU A 60 20.46 15.46 -10.00
N ARG A 61 20.83 14.22 -9.68
CA ARG A 61 21.24 13.83 -8.31
C ARG A 61 20.25 14.29 -7.23
N PRO A 62 18.97 13.90 -7.28
CA PRO A 62 17.98 14.29 -6.27
C PRO A 62 18.27 13.65 -4.90
N ASP A 63 17.81 14.29 -3.82
CA ASP A 63 17.81 13.72 -2.48
C ASP A 63 16.66 12.71 -2.31
N VAL A 64 15.48 13.04 -2.89
CA VAL A 64 14.29 12.20 -2.85
C VAL A 64 13.72 12.04 -4.27
N VAL A 65 13.36 10.80 -4.62
CA VAL A 65 12.64 10.47 -5.85
C VAL A 65 11.23 10.01 -5.47
N LEU A 66 10.20 10.74 -5.89
CA LEU A 66 8.82 10.28 -5.86
C LEU A 66 8.58 9.41 -7.09
N LEU A 67 8.25 8.13 -6.89
CA LEU A 67 8.23 7.14 -7.96
C LEU A 67 6.91 6.38 -8.01
N ASP A 68 6.19 6.46 -9.13
CA ASP A 68 5.08 5.53 -9.39
C ASP A 68 5.61 4.16 -9.84
N LEU A 69 4.97 3.10 -9.32
CA LEU A 69 5.26 1.73 -9.77
C LEU A 69 4.66 1.41 -11.13
N ARG A 70 3.62 2.13 -11.54
CA ARG A 70 2.83 1.86 -12.76
C ARG A 70 3.23 2.74 -13.92
N MET A 71 4.53 2.82 -14.23
CA MET A 71 5.05 3.58 -15.36
C MET A 71 5.35 2.70 -16.58
N PRO A 72 5.28 3.24 -17.81
CA PRO A 72 5.72 2.59 -19.03
C PRO A 72 7.19 2.22 -19.00
N GLY A 73 7.57 1.23 -19.82
CA GLY A 73 8.92 0.70 -19.90
C GLY A 73 9.10 -0.54 -19.04
N ALA A 74 10.22 -0.67 -18.35
CA ALA A 74 10.51 -1.80 -17.47
C ALA A 74 9.72 -1.78 -16.14
N GLY A 75 8.96 -0.71 -15.90
CA GLY A 75 8.15 -0.50 -14.67
C GLY A 75 8.90 0.17 -13.53
N GLY A 76 8.13 0.71 -12.58
CA GLY A 76 8.69 1.49 -11.46
C GLY A 76 9.62 0.69 -10.55
N LEU A 77 9.39 -0.60 -10.33
CA LEU A 77 10.30 -1.44 -9.55
C LEU A 77 11.68 -1.58 -10.18
N ALA A 78 11.74 -1.68 -11.52
CA ALA A 78 13.01 -1.70 -12.24
C ALA A 78 13.71 -0.34 -12.15
N ALA A 79 12.94 0.77 -12.26
CA ALA A 79 13.46 2.12 -12.05
C ALA A 79 14.03 2.29 -10.64
N LEU A 80 13.32 1.85 -9.59
CA LEU A 80 13.78 1.87 -8.21
C LEU A 80 15.13 1.19 -8.04
N GLY A 81 15.27 -0.04 -8.57
CA GLY A 81 16.50 -0.80 -8.50
C GLY A 81 17.66 -0.14 -9.26
N ALA A 82 17.39 0.47 -10.42
CA ALA A 82 18.38 1.20 -11.22
C ALA A 82 18.82 2.50 -10.52
N ILE A 83 17.88 3.31 -10.05
CA ILE A 83 18.16 4.58 -9.35
C ILE A 83 19.04 4.32 -8.12
N ARG A 84 18.71 3.33 -7.31
CA ARG A 84 19.51 2.99 -6.13
C ARG A 84 20.94 2.55 -6.44
N ARG A 85 21.15 1.87 -7.57
CA ARG A 85 22.51 1.49 -8.00
C ARG A 85 23.31 2.68 -8.52
N GLU A 86 22.68 3.55 -9.30
CA GLU A 86 23.34 4.66 -9.99
C GLU A 86 23.46 5.92 -9.11
N VAL A 87 22.51 6.11 -8.20
CA VAL A 87 22.47 7.25 -7.28
C VAL A 87 22.22 6.74 -5.84
N PRO A 88 23.23 6.14 -5.18
CA PRO A 88 23.04 5.52 -3.86
C PRO A 88 22.59 6.49 -2.76
N GLY A 89 22.84 7.80 -2.94
CA GLY A 89 22.39 8.86 -2.02
C GLY A 89 20.92 9.22 -2.14
N ALA A 90 20.30 8.93 -3.30
CA ALA A 90 18.87 9.23 -3.51
C ALA A 90 17.99 8.24 -2.75
N ARG A 91 17.01 8.77 -2.03
CA ARG A 91 15.98 7.99 -1.32
C ARG A 91 14.73 7.92 -2.16
N VAL A 92 14.21 6.72 -2.38
CA VAL A 92 13.03 6.55 -3.22
C VAL A 92 11.79 6.37 -2.36
N LEU A 93 10.84 7.29 -2.50
CA LEU A 93 9.51 7.25 -1.92
C LEU A 93 8.53 6.83 -3.01
N VAL A 94 7.99 5.62 -2.88
CA VAL A 94 6.98 5.10 -3.80
C VAL A 94 5.65 5.81 -3.58
N LEU A 95 5.03 6.29 -4.66
CA LEU A 95 3.72 6.94 -4.65
C LEU A 95 2.85 6.31 -5.75
N THR A 96 1.93 5.43 -5.40
CA THR A 96 1.20 4.58 -6.36
C THR A 96 -0.27 4.41 -6.00
N VAL A 97 -1.08 4.00 -6.97
CA VAL A 97 -2.48 3.59 -6.74
C VAL A 97 -2.61 2.13 -6.29
N SER A 98 -1.50 1.38 -6.28
CA SER A 98 -1.52 -0.04 -5.90
C SER A 98 -1.53 -0.22 -4.40
N ASP A 99 -2.54 -0.91 -3.88
CA ASP A 99 -2.66 -1.40 -2.51
C ASP A 99 -2.32 -2.91 -2.40
N ASP A 100 -1.71 -3.48 -3.45
CA ASP A 100 -1.30 -4.88 -3.49
C ASP A 100 -0.12 -5.13 -2.54
N ASP A 101 -0.25 -6.17 -1.72
CA ASP A 101 0.76 -6.53 -0.74
C ASP A 101 2.08 -6.95 -1.39
N ARG A 102 2.04 -7.49 -2.62
CA ARG A 102 3.23 -7.84 -3.39
C ARG A 102 3.99 -6.59 -3.84
N ASP A 103 3.29 -5.62 -4.41
CA ASP A 103 3.92 -4.36 -4.85
C ASP A 103 4.61 -3.66 -3.67
N LEU A 104 3.97 -3.64 -2.49
CA LEU A 104 4.54 -3.11 -1.26
C LEU A 104 5.80 -3.90 -0.84
N PHE A 105 5.70 -5.23 -0.80
CA PHE A 105 6.80 -6.10 -0.38
C PHE A 105 8.00 -6.00 -1.33
N ASP A 106 7.74 -6.03 -2.63
CA ASP A 106 8.76 -5.93 -3.66
C ASP A 106 9.46 -4.56 -3.63
N ALA A 107 8.70 -3.47 -3.44
CA ALA A 107 9.26 -2.12 -3.31
C ALA A 107 10.17 -1.98 -2.09
N VAL A 108 9.73 -2.47 -0.92
CA VAL A 108 10.53 -2.42 0.32
C VAL A 108 11.77 -3.31 0.20
N THR A 109 11.63 -4.51 -0.39
CA THR A 109 12.77 -5.41 -0.64
C THR A 109 13.77 -4.80 -1.64
N ALA A 110 13.28 -4.11 -2.67
CA ALA A 110 14.11 -3.34 -3.59
C ALA A 110 14.74 -2.09 -2.92
N GLY A 111 14.31 -1.76 -1.70
CA GLY A 111 14.87 -0.73 -0.83
C GLY A 111 14.23 0.65 -1.00
N ALA A 112 12.92 0.70 -1.22
CA ALA A 112 12.17 1.94 -1.08
C ALA A 112 12.30 2.48 0.37
N ALA A 113 12.49 3.78 0.50
CA ALA A 113 12.54 4.47 1.80
C ALA A 113 11.14 4.70 2.38
N GLY A 114 10.10 4.63 1.52
CA GLY A 114 8.72 4.74 1.94
C GLY A 114 7.76 4.31 0.83
N TYR A 115 6.49 4.15 1.21
CA TYR A 115 5.42 3.73 0.30
C TYR A 115 4.13 4.44 0.67
N LEU A 116 3.60 5.24 -0.25
CA LEU A 116 2.37 5.98 -0.10
C LEU A 116 1.37 5.61 -1.20
N LEU A 117 0.09 5.64 -0.86
CA LEU A 117 -0.97 5.56 -1.87
C LEU A 117 -1.27 6.96 -2.40
N LYS A 118 -1.55 7.09 -3.71
CA LYS A 118 -1.94 8.37 -4.35
C LYS A 118 -3.26 8.97 -3.83
N GLU A 119 -3.87 8.31 -2.86
CA GLU A 119 -5.06 8.77 -2.14
C GLU A 119 -4.72 9.67 -0.93
N VAL A 120 -3.45 9.77 -0.56
CA VAL A 120 -3.01 10.71 0.49
C VAL A 120 -3.20 12.15 0.00
N SER A 121 -3.43 13.07 0.93
CA SER A 121 -3.48 14.48 0.59
C SER A 121 -2.11 14.96 0.08
N ILE A 122 -2.11 15.96 -0.78
CA ILE A 122 -0.87 16.43 -1.40
C ILE A 122 0.06 17.06 -0.35
N GLU A 123 -0.50 17.69 0.67
CA GLU A 123 0.24 18.23 1.81
C GLU A 123 0.99 17.14 2.58
N ALA A 124 0.37 15.94 2.73
CA ALA A 124 1.01 14.80 3.35
C ALA A 124 2.21 14.26 2.55
N VAL A 125 2.25 14.51 1.23
CA VAL A 125 3.41 14.15 0.41
C VAL A 125 4.63 15.02 0.76
N GLY A 126 4.43 16.31 0.98
CA GLY A 126 5.50 17.22 1.43
C GLY A 126 6.12 16.77 2.75
N ASP A 127 5.29 16.43 3.74
CA ASP A 127 5.76 15.92 5.03
C ASP A 127 6.50 14.58 4.87
N ALA A 128 6.00 13.69 4.02
CA ALA A 128 6.66 12.41 3.74
C ALA A 128 8.03 12.60 3.04
N VAL A 129 8.14 13.57 2.14
CA VAL A 129 9.41 13.94 1.49
C VAL A 129 10.42 14.41 2.55
N ARG A 130 10.01 15.29 3.48
CA ARG A 130 10.87 15.74 4.58
C ARG A 130 11.30 14.60 5.49
N GLY A 131 10.37 13.73 5.87
CA GLY A 131 10.68 12.55 6.70
C GLY A 131 11.65 11.60 6.00
N VAL A 132 11.42 11.28 4.73
CA VAL A 132 12.34 10.45 3.94
C VAL A 132 13.72 11.12 3.80
N ALA A 133 13.78 12.41 3.53
CA ALA A 133 15.04 13.14 3.47
C ALA A 133 15.81 13.12 4.80
N ALA A 134 15.10 13.13 5.93
CA ALA A 134 15.68 12.99 7.28
C ALA A 134 16.10 11.54 7.62
N GLY A 135 15.77 10.56 6.78
CA GLY A 135 16.11 9.14 7.00
C GLY A 135 15.02 8.33 7.67
N GLU A 136 13.83 8.88 7.83
CA GLU A 136 12.68 8.17 8.37
C GLU A 136 12.03 7.27 7.30
N SER A 137 11.51 6.14 7.73
CA SER A 137 10.70 5.28 6.86
C SER A 137 9.25 5.78 6.83
N GLN A 138 8.74 6.05 5.64
CA GLN A 138 7.37 6.52 5.44
C GLN A 138 6.46 5.36 5.01
N LEU A 139 5.87 4.69 6.01
CA LEU A 139 4.92 3.59 5.84
C LEU A 139 3.72 3.82 6.75
N SER A 140 2.51 3.63 6.24
CA SER A 140 1.34 3.65 7.11
C SER A 140 1.36 2.48 8.11
N PRO A 141 0.70 2.60 9.27
CA PRO A 141 0.59 1.48 10.21
C PRO A 141 0.00 0.21 9.59
N ALA A 142 -0.95 0.36 8.66
CA ALA A 142 -1.54 -0.76 7.92
C ALA A 142 -0.51 -1.45 7.01
N MET A 143 0.31 -0.68 6.31
CA MET A 143 1.38 -1.22 5.46
C MET A 143 2.48 -1.90 6.28
N THR A 144 2.84 -1.33 7.43
CA THR A 144 3.78 -1.95 8.36
C THR A 144 3.26 -3.30 8.87
N ALA A 145 1.95 -3.39 9.22
CA ALA A 145 1.34 -4.66 9.64
C ALA A 145 1.36 -5.71 8.52
N LYS A 146 1.11 -5.33 7.26
CA LYS A 146 1.19 -6.20 6.08
C LYS A 146 2.61 -6.74 5.86
N LEU A 147 3.62 -5.88 5.94
CA LEU A 147 5.02 -6.29 5.82
C LEU A 147 5.43 -7.27 6.91
N LEU A 148 5.03 -7.03 8.17
CA LEU A 148 5.31 -7.94 9.28
C LEU A 148 4.58 -9.27 9.12
N GLY A 149 3.36 -9.29 8.56
CA GLY A 149 2.62 -10.49 8.21
C GLY A 149 3.36 -11.31 7.17
N GLY A 150 3.69 -10.71 6.03
CA GLY A 150 4.43 -11.39 4.94
C GLY A 150 5.81 -11.91 5.37
N TYR A 151 6.52 -11.17 6.24
CA TYR A 151 7.79 -11.64 6.79
C TYR A 151 7.62 -12.89 7.68
N ARG A 152 6.56 -12.96 8.50
CA ARG A 152 6.26 -14.14 9.33
C ARG A 152 5.95 -15.37 8.48
N ASP A 153 5.22 -15.20 7.38
CA ASP A 153 4.89 -16.27 6.45
C ASP A 153 6.15 -16.82 5.75
N LEU A 154 7.07 -15.95 5.36
CA LEU A 154 8.37 -16.33 4.81
C LEU A 154 9.27 -16.99 5.85
N ALA A 155 9.29 -16.52 7.08
CA ALA A 155 10.09 -17.09 8.16
C ALA A 155 9.50 -18.42 8.65
N GLY A 156 8.17 -18.55 8.72
CA GLY A 156 7.47 -19.78 9.07
C GLY A 156 7.64 -20.87 8.00
N GLY A 157 7.68 -20.49 6.71
CA GLY A 157 7.94 -21.43 5.62
C GLY A 157 9.37 -22.01 5.58
N ARG A 158 10.34 -21.36 6.24
CA ARG A 158 11.72 -21.89 6.38
C ARG A 158 11.90 -22.85 7.55
N ALA A 159 10.97 -22.88 8.50
CA ALA A 159 11.03 -23.81 9.65
C ALA A 159 10.41 -25.21 9.36
N ALA A 160 9.85 -25.43 8.16
CA ALA A 160 9.21 -26.70 7.77
C ALA A 160 10.15 -27.66 7.03
N GLY A 161 11.46 -27.60 7.27
CA GLY A 161 12.47 -28.37 6.56
C GLY A 161 13.33 -29.31 7.43
N GLU A 162 12.81 -29.83 8.56
CA GLU A 162 13.45 -30.97 9.26
C GLU A 162 12.38 -31.87 9.86
N PRO A 163 12.30 -33.15 9.49
CA PRO A 163 11.38 -34.09 10.14
C PRO A 163 11.92 -34.47 11.51
N ALA A 164 11.27 -33.99 12.57
CA ALA A 164 11.47 -34.55 13.90
C ALA A 164 10.88 -35.96 14.02
N PRO A 165 11.51 -36.87 14.81
CA PRO A 165 11.07 -38.25 14.89
C PRO A 165 9.70 -38.39 15.55
N ALA A 166 8.89 -39.30 14.98
CA ALA A 166 7.55 -39.62 15.43
C ALA A 166 7.53 -40.21 16.85
N GLU A 167 6.77 -39.58 17.73
CA GLU A 167 6.27 -40.20 18.95
C GLU A 167 4.77 -40.51 18.81
N PRO A 168 4.28 -41.57 19.49
CA PRO A 168 3.04 -42.22 19.12
C PRO A 168 1.78 -41.47 19.55
N ALA A 169 0.76 -41.55 18.71
CA ALA A 169 -0.54 -40.93 18.82
C ALA A 169 -1.28 -41.24 20.13
N ALA A 170 -1.68 -40.19 20.85
CA ALA A 170 -2.79 -40.27 21.79
C ALA A 170 -4.08 -39.79 21.10
N PRO A 171 -5.25 -40.32 21.46
CA PRO A 171 -6.48 -40.12 20.69
C PRO A 171 -7.01 -38.69 20.81
N ALA A 172 -7.49 -38.16 19.69
CA ALA A 172 -8.10 -36.86 19.57
C ALA A 172 -9.33 -36.71 20.49
N PRO A 173 -9.44 -35.60 21.23
CA PRO A 173 -10.73 -35.23 21.81
C PRO A 173 -11.61 -34.58 20.72
N ALA A 174 -12.88 -34.92 20.77
CA ALA A 174 -13.95 -34.37 19.93
C ALA A 174 -13.99 -32.82 19.95
N PRO A 175 -14.52 -32.20 18.89
CA PRO A 175 -14.54 -30.75 18.80
C PRO A 175 -15.38 -30.15 19.94
N ALA A 176 -14.70 -29.46 20.84
CA ALA A 176 -15.38 -28.62 21.82
C ALA A 176 -15.98 -27.43 21.05
N VAL A 177 -17.31 -27.38 21.08
CA VAL A 177 -18.09 -26.22 20.74
C VAL A 177 -17.69 -25.11 21.74
N VAL A 178 -16.74 -24.26 21.36
CA VAL A 178 -16.47 -23.04 22.12
C VAL A 178 -17.68 -22.14 21.91
N ALA A 179 -18.45 -22.00 22.96
CA ALA A 179 -19.51 -21.03 23.07
C ALA A 179 -18.97 -19.66 22.66
N ALA A 180 -19.55 -19.11 21.60
CA ALA A 180 -19.36 -17.75 21.21
C ALA A 180 -19.76 -16.87 22.40
N THR A 181 -18.78 -16.17 22.97
CA THR A 181 -19.05 -15.06 23.86
C THR A 181 -19.86 -14.04 23.04
N GLU A 182 -21.10 -13.84 23.42
CA GLU A 182 -21.98 -12.79 22.92
C GLU A 182 -21.34 -11.43 23.17
N ALA A 183 -20.56 -10.94 22.20
CA ALA A 183 -20.31 -9.52 22.06
C ALA A 183 -21.41 -8.98 21.15
N ALA A 184 -22.22 -8.09 21.71
CA ALA A 184 -23.37 -7.44 21.13
C ALA A 184 -23.28 -7.24 19.62
N GLY A 185 -24.24 -7.81 18.87
CA GLY A 185 -24.34 -7.65 17.42
C GLY A 185 -24.43 -6.18 17.03
N PRO A 186 -23.81 -5.77 15.93
CA PRO A 186 -24.04 -4.44 15.40
C PRO A 186 -25.51 -4.33 15.02
N PRO A 187 -26.19 -3.26 15.45
CA PRO A 187 -27.60 -3.10 15.16
C PRO A 187 -27.82 -2.96 13.64
N PRO A 188 -28.98 -3.36 13.12
CA PRO A 188 -29.37 -3.17 11.72
C PRO A 188 -29.27 -1.70 11.25
N ALA A 189 -29.15 -0.76 12.17
CA ALA A 189 -28.97 0.67 11.92
C ALA A 189 -27.69 1.04 11.12
N ARG A 190 -26.60 0.28 11.20
CA ARG A 190 -25.37 0.59 10.43
C ARG A 190 -25.49 0.28 8.95
N VAL A 191 -26.22 -0.75 8.60
CA VAL A 191 -26.49 -1.09 7.18
C VAL A 191 -27.50 -0.12 6.57
N ALA A 192 -28.42 0.46 7.37
CA ALA A 192 -29.39 1.46 6.93
C ALA A 192 -28.71 2.77 6.45
N GLY A 193 -27.51 3.09 6.94
CA GLY A 193 -26.73 4.27 6.53
C GLY A 193 -26.00 4.12 5.19
N LEU A 194 -26.03 2.94 4.56
CA LEU A 194 -25.39 2.70 3.27
C LEU A 194 -26.27 3.20 2.12
N THR A 195 -25.65 3.81 1.12
CA THR A 195 -26.30 4.12 -0.16
C THR A 195 -26.69 2.85 -0.88
N SER A 196 -27.58 2.95 -1.91
CA SER A 196 -27.97 1.79 -2.74
C SER A 196 -26.74 1.12 -3.36
N ARG A 197 -25.76 1.92 -3.79
CA ARG A 197 -24.53 1.42 -4.42
C ARG A 197 -23.62 0.69 -3.45
N GLU A 198 -23.44 1.24 -2.27
CA GLU A 198 -22.67 0.64 -1.19
C GLU A 198 -23.30 -0.69 -0.71
N ARG A 199 -24.64 -0.77 -0.68
CA ARG A 199 -25.35 -2.03 -0.37
C ARG A 199 -25.13 -3.10 -1.44
N GLN A 200 -25.12 -2.73 -2.73
CA GLN A 200 -24.81 -3.66 -3.81
C GLN A 200 -23.38 -4.19 -3.70
N VAL A 201 -22.42 -3.31 -3.42
CA VAL A 201 -21.03 -3.70 -3.20
C VAL A 201 -20.89 -4.60 -1.96
N LEU A 202 -21.57 -4.28 -0.87
CA LEU A 202 -21.57 -5.09 0.35
C LEU A 202 -22.18 -6.48 0.13
N ALA A 203 -23.25 -6.59 -0.68
CA ALA A 203 -23.81 -7.88 -1.09
C ALA A 203 -22.83 -8.71 -1.92
N GLY A 204 -22.06 -8.09 -2.83
CA GLY A 204 -20.96 -8.75 -3.55
C GLY A 204 -19.86 -9.25 -2.63
N ILE A 205 -19.50 -8.46 -1.61
CA ILE A 205 -18.53 -8.85 -0.57
C ILE A 205 -19.05 -10.06 0.21
N ALA A 206 -20.32 -10.09 0.60
CA ALA A 206 -20.93 -11.19 1.32
C ALA A 206 -20.90 -12.51 0.53
N ARG A 207 -21.02 -12.44 -0.81
CA ARG A 207 -20.90 -13.58 -1.73
C ARG A 207 -19.44 -13.97 -2.01
N GLY A 208 -18.46 -13.31 -1.43
CA GLY A 208 -17.04 -13.58 -1.64
C GLY A 208 -16.48 -13.13 -2.99
N LEU A 209 -17.18 -12.25 -3.72
CA LEU A 209 -16.74 -11.78 -5.03
C LEU A 209 -15.53 -10.86 -4.92
N THR A 210 -14.60 -10.93 -5.86
CA THR A 210 -13.48 -9.95 -5.96
C THR A 210 -13.99 -8.58 -6.41
N ASN A 211 -13.21 -7.51 -6.20
CA ASN A 211 -13.58 -6.17 -6.67
C ASN A 211 -13.81 -6.15 -8.19
N ARG A 212 -13.01 -6.88 -8.95
CA ARG A 212 -13.19 -7.04 -10.40
C ARG A 212 -14.50 -7.72 -10.76
N ALA A 213 -14.89 -8.78 -10.05
CA ALA A 213 -16.16 -9.46 -10.28
C ALA A 213 -17.35 -8.57 -9.93
N ILE A 214 -17.30 -7.83 -8.82
CA ILE A 214 -18.29 -6.83 -8.42
C ILE A 214 -18.37 -5.71 -9.48
N ALA A 215 -17.24 -5.23 -9.98
CA ALA A 215 -17.19 -4.21 -11.02
C ALA A 215 -17.89 -4.65 -12.30
N THR A 216 -17.63 -5.89 -12.74
CA THR A 216 -18.27 -6.49 -13.91
C THR A 216 -19.78 -6.63 -13.72
N GLU A 217 -20.22 -7.15 -12.56
CA GLU A 217 -21.64 -7.32 -12.23
C GLU A 217 -22.38 -5.99 -12.14
N LEU A 218 -21.75 -4.97 -11.61
CA LEU A 218 -22.37 -3.66 -11.41
C LEU A 218 -22.18 -2.70 -12.60
N GLY A 219 -21.42 -3.09 -13.64
CA GLY A 219 -21.16 -2.26 -14.82
C GLY A 219 -20.37 -0.98 -14.52
N ILE A 220 -19.40 -1.03 -13.61
CA ILE A 220 -18.55 0.10 -13.20
C ILE A 220 -17.07 -0.25 -13.22
N ALA A 221 -16.21 0.76 -13.12
CA ALA A 221 -14.77 0.53 -13.03
C ALA A 221 -14.40 -0.15 -11.70
N GLU A 222 -13.40 -1.03 -11.72
CA GLU A 222 -12.91 -1.72 -10.51
C GLU A 222 -12.45 -0.73 -9.43
N ASN A 223 -11.85 0.38 -9.83
CA ASN A 223 -11.42 1.43 -8.90
C ASN A 223 -12.61 2.11 -8.18
N THR A 224 -13.75 2.25 -8.87
CA THR A 224 -15.00 2.72 -8.25
C THR A 224 -15.52 1.74 -7.20
N VAL A 225 -15.38 0.43 -7.44
CA VAL A 225 -15.72 -0.59 -6.44
C VAL A 225 -14.80 -0.50 -5.23
N LYS A 226 -13.49 -0.30 -5.41
CA LYS A 226 -12.54 -0.12 -4.30
C LYS A 226 -12.95 1.05 -3.40
N ASN A 227 -13.32 2.19 -3.99
CA ASN A 227 -13.80 3.35 -3.23
C ASN A 227 -15.10 3.05 -2.45
N HIS A 228 -16.04 2.33 -3.06
CA HIS A 228 -17.24 1.91 -2.35
C HIS A 228 -16.95 0.90 -1.24
N VAL A 229 -16.02 -0.03 -1.42
CA VAL A 229 -15.59 -0.96 -0.37
C VAL A 229 -15.05 -0.19 0.83
N ARG A 230 -14.18 0.81 0.61
CA ARG A 230 -13.64 1.66 1.69
C ARG A 230 -14.75 2.38 2.44
N ALA A 231 -15.66 3.06 1.70
CA ALA A 231 -16.79 3.76 2.31
C ALA A 231 -17.72 2.81 3.11
N VAL A 232 -17.89 1.57 2.64
CA VAL A 232 -18.66 0.54 3.34
C VAL A 232 -17.96 0.15 4.64
N LEU A 233 -16.65 -0.12 4.61
CA LEU A 233 -15.88 -0.46 5.80
C LEU A 233 -15.96 0.64 6.85
N ASP A 234 -15.76 1.89 6.45
CA ASP A 234 -15.82 3.07 7.34
C ASP A 234 -17.21 3.21 7.98
N LYS A 235 -18.29 3.12 7.19
CA LYS A 235 -19.65 3.28 7.67
C LYS A 235 -20.11 2.12 8.57
N LEU A 236 -19.61 0.92 8.32
CA LEU A 236 -19.87 -0.25 9.17
C LEU A 236 -18.97 -0.28 10.41
N GLY A 237 -17.89 0.51 10.45
CA GLY A 237 -16.84 0.42 11.47
C GLY A 237 -16.13 -0.93 11.42
N ALA A 238 -16.01 -1.53 10.22
CA ALA A 238 -15.37 -2.81 10.00
C ALA A 238 -13.90 -2.58 9.64
N SER A 239 -13.01 -3.31 10.30
CA SER A 239 -11.56 -3.21 10.11
C SER A 239 -11.06 -4.05 8.94
N SER A 240 -11.90 -4.95 8.40
CA SER A 240 -11.54 -5.84 7.31
C SER A 240 -12.73 -6.20 6.42
N ARG A 241 -12.42 -6.62 5.18
CA ARG A 241 -13.41 -7.14 4.22
C ARG A 241 -14.16 -8.34 4.79
N THR A 242 -13.48 -9.22 5.53
CA THR A 242 -14.07 -10.41 6.16
C THR A 242 -15.08 -10.01 7.25
N GLU A 243 -14.78 -8.97 8.00
CA GLU A 243 -15.69 -8.42 9.01
C GLU A 243 -16.93 -7.79 8.36
N ALA A 244 -16.76 -7.04 7.28
CA ALA A 244 -17.86 -6.50 6.49
C ALA A 244 -18.73 -7.61 5.89
N ALA A 245 -18.14 -8.69 5.38
CA ALA A 245 -18.86 -9.86 4.91
C ALA A 245 -19.72 -10.50 6.02
N ALA A 246 -19.15 -10.66 7.22
CA ALA A 246 -19.88 -11.20 8.38
C ALA A 246 -21.05 -10.30 8.82
N VAL A 247 -20.88 -8.96 8.74
CA VAL A 247 -21.97 -8.00 8.99
C VAL A 247 -23.08 -8.15 7.94
N ALA A 248 -22.71 -8.27 6.66
CA ALA A 248 -23.65 -8.41 5.55
C ALA A 248 -24.48 -9.70 5.64
N VAL A 249 -23.83 -10.82 5.95
CA VAL A 249 -24.50 -12.12 6.16
C VAL A 249 -25.51 -12.03 7.33
N ARG A 250 -25.11 -11.45 8.46
CA ARG A 250 -26.03 -11.22 9.61
C ARG A 250 -27.19 -10.28 9.28
N ALA A 251 -26.98 -9.36 8.34
CA ALA A 251 -28.00 -8.43 7.86
C ALA A 251 -28.89 -9.01 6.73
N GLY A 252 -28.70 -10.26 6.33
CA GLY A 252 -29.47 -10.93 5.28
C GLY A 252 -29.18 -10.45 3.86
N LEU A 253 -28.05 -9.78 3.63
CA LEU A 253 -27.69 -9.23 2.31
C LEU A 253 -27.01 -10.23 1.39
N ALA A 254 -26.67 -11.42 1.86
CA ALA A 254 -26.05 -12.47 1.05
C ALA A 254 -27.00 -13.08 0.03
N ASP A 255 -28.30 -13.09 0.33
CA ASP A 255 -29.35 -13.72 -0.49
C ASP A 255 -30.12 -12.75 -1.39
N ALA A 256 -29.77 -11.47 -1.41
CA ALA A 256 -30.51 -10.42 -2.14
C ALA A 256 -30.14 -10.29 -3.62
N GLY A 257 -29.70 -11.35 -4.28
CA GLY A 257 -29.23 -11.38 -5.67
C GLY A 257 -29.62 -12.65 -6.42
N ALA A 258 -30.88 -13.07 -6.32
CA ALA A 258 -31.49 -14.08 -7.20
C ALA A 258 -32.59 -13.44 -8.05
#